data_1f76e59ca6d754909bdf1eb9a00ae575
#
_entry.id   1f76e59ca6d754909bdf1eb9a00ae575
#
_cell.length_a   1.000
_cell.length_b   1.000
_cell.length_c   1.000
_cell.angle_alpha   90.00
_cell.angle_beta   90.00
_cell.angle_gamma   90.00
#
_symmetry.space_group_name_H-M   'P 1'
#
loop_
_entity.id
_entity.type
_entity.pdbx_description
1 polymer ?
#
loop_
_entity_poly.entity_id
_entity_poly.type
_entity_poly.pdbx_seq_one_letter_code
_entity_poly.pdbx_strand_id
1 'polypeptide(L)'
;MAKKKKAKKKALKKRQEKSVVVEHVLERLYAVIDSRKGADPDTSYTARLFSRGRQQIAKKLGEEAVETVIEGIRGDKPKLVAESADMLYHLLTLWAANNVKPIAIWNELARREGLGGLAEKAARKLK
;
A
#
# COMPACT_ATOMS: atom_id res chain seq x y z
N MET A 1 39.03 -13.61 5.45
CA MET A 1 38.41 -12.67 4.54
C MET A 1 37.25 -13.25 3.72
N ALA A 2 37.32 -14.49 3.23
CA ALA A 2 36.25 -15.12 2.45
C ALA A 2 34.93 -15.31 3.24
N LYS A 3 34.99 -15.59 4.55
CA LYS A 3 33.81 -15.78 5.43
C LYS A 3 32.99 -14.48 5.63
N LYS A 4 33.68 -13.29 5.72
CA LYS A 4 33.00 -11.98 5.84
C LYS A 4 32.29 -11.55 4.54
N LYS A 5 32.87 -11.85 3.38
CA LYS A 5 32.25 -11.58 2.07
C LYS A 5 31.02 -12.44 1.82
N LYS A 6 31.05 -13.73 2.21
CA LYS A 6 29.90 -14.65 2.12
C LYS A 6 28.75 -14.21 3.04
N ALA A 7 29.06 -13.78 4.27
CA ALA A 7 28.05 -13.30 5.23
C ALA A 7 27.38 -12.00 4.74
N LYS A 8 28.15 -11.04 4.16
CA LYS A 8 27.61 -9.81 3.57
C LYS A 8 26.71 -10.09 2.35
N LYS A 9 27.13 -11.01 1.46
CA LYS A 9 26.31 -11.43 0.32
C LYS A 9 25.01 -12.11 0.76
N LYS A 10 25.07 -12.95 1.80
CA LYS A 10 23.90 -13.63 2.37
C LYS A 10 22.92 -12.63 3.02
N ALA A 11 23.44 -11.63 3.73
CA ALA A 11 22.65 -10.58 4.35
C ALA A 11 21.98 -9.67 3.30
N LEU A 12 22.69 -9.30 2.23
CA LEU A 12 22.16 -8.54 1.10
C LEU A 12 21.07 -9.31 0.35
N LYS A 13 21.28 -10.61 0.12
CA LYS A 13 20.29 -11.49 -0.52
C LYS A 13 19.03 -11.62 0.33
N LYS A 14 19.15 -11.80 1.65
CA LYS A 14 18.01 -11.80 2.59
C LYS A 14 17.25 -10.46 2.60
N ARG A 15 17.94 -9.32 2.52
CA ARG A 15 17.32 -7.99 2.42
C ARG A 15 16.51 -7.85 1.14
N GLN A 16 17.08 -8.27 0.00
CA GLN A 16 16.40 -8.25 -1.30
C GLN A 16 15.18 -9.17 -1.31
N GLU A 17 15.30 -10.39 -0.75
CA GLU A 17 14.20 -11.34 -0.65
C GLU A 17 13.07 -10.80 0.25
N LYS A 18 13.37 -10.15 1.38
CA LYS A 18 12.37 -9.50 2.25
C LYS A 18 11.67 -8.35 1.55
N SER A 19 12.39 -7.49 0.82
CA SER A 19 11.85 -6.40 0.04
C SER A 19 10.91 -6.90 -1.06
N VAL A 20 11.32 -7.91 -1.80
CA VAL A 20 10.53 -8.56 -2.86
C VAL A 20 9.26 -9.20 -2.28
N VAL A 21 9.33 -9.84 -1.10
CA VAL A 21 8.14 -10.42 -0.43
C VAL A 21 7.11 -9.37 -0.08
N VAL A 22 7.53 -8.19 0.41
CA VAL A 22 6.61 -7.08 0.75
C VAL A 22 5.90 -6.56 -0.51
N GLU A 23 6.64 -6.31 -1.59
CA GLU A 23 6.07 -5.90 -2.87
C GLU A 23 5.09 -6.95 -3.40
N HIS A 24 5.45 -8.22 -3.35
CA HIS A 24 4.58 -9.31 -3.77
C HIS A 24 3.27 -9.40 -2.98
N VAL A 25 3.29 -9.14 -1.68
CA VAL A 25 2.07 -9.14 -0.86
C VAL A 25 1.08 -8.08 -1.35
N LEU A 26 1.54 -6.84 -1.55
CA LEU A 26 0.67 -5.76 -2.03
C LEU A 26 0.20 -6.00 -3.46
N GLU A 27 1.06 -6.48 -4.33
CA GLU A 27 0.70 -6.80 -5.71
C GLU A 27 -0.29 -7.96 -5.80
N ARG A 28 -0.09 -9.00 -5.00
CA ARG A 28 -1.04 -10.12 -4.92
C ARG A 28 -2.40 -9.65 -4.40
N LEU A 29 -2.41 -8.82 -3.36
CA LEU A 29 -3.64 -8.26 -2.83
C LEU A 29 -4.35 -7.41 -3.88
N TYR A 30 -3.61 -6.55 -4.59
CA TYR A 30 -4.19 -5.75 -5.68
C TYR A 30 -4.78 -6.63 -6.78
N ALA A 31 -4.08 -7.68 -7.19
CA ALA A 31 -4.58 -8.60 -8.22
C ALA A 31 -5.89 -9.26 -7.81
N VAL A 32 -6.00 -9.69 -6.55
CA VAL A 32 -7.24 -10.27 -6.01
C VAL A 32 -8.35 -9.21 -6.00
N ILE A 33 -8.07 -8.02 -5.50
CA ILE A 33 -9.03 -6.90 -5.47
C ILE A 33 -9.53 -6.59 -6.89
N ASP A 34 -8.63 -6.40 -7.82
CA ASP A 34 -8.97 -6.07 -9.21
C ASP A 34 -9.81 -7.16 -9.87
N SER A 35 -9.53 -8.44 -9.56
CA SER A 35 -10.31 -9.57 -10.06
C SER A 35 -11.76 -9.59 -9.57
N ARG A 36 -12.09 -8.85 -8.52
CA ARG A 36 -13.45 -8.77 -7.96
C ARG A 36 -14.34 -7.72 -8.61
N LYS A 37 -13.80 -6.93 -9.52
CA LYS A 37 -14.62 -6.02 -10.35
C LYS A 37 -15.63 -6.84 -11.16
N GLY A 38 -16.91 -6.53 -11.02
CA GLY A 38 -17.98 -7.25 -11.70
C GLY A 38 -18.31 -8.62 -11.11
N ALA A 39 -17.65 -9.06 -10.04
CA ALA A 39 -18.00 -10.27 -9.32
C ALA A 39 -19.28 -10.07 -8.48
N ASP A 40 -19.82 -11.17 -7.93
CA ASP A 40 -21.07 -11.16 -7.17
C ASP A 40 -20.92 -10.40 -5.85
N PRO A 41 -21.66 -9.28 -5.66
CA PRO A 41 -21.62 -8.52 -4.40
C PRO A 41 -22.13 -9.30 -3.18
N ASP A 42 -22.92 -10.34 -3.38
CA ASP A 42 -23.45 -11.14 -2.28
C ASP A 42 -22.42 -12.08 -1.67
N THR A 43 -21.41 -12.47 -2.45
CA THR A 43 -20.36 -13.41 -2.02
C THR A 43 -19.00 -12.77 -1.82
N SER A 44 -18.80 -11.53 -2.28
CA SER A 44 -17.50 -10.83 -2.18
C SER A 44 -17.70 -9.43 -1.62
N TYR A 45 -17.05 -9.16 -0.49
CA TYR A 45 -17.02 -7.82 0.10
C TYR A 45 -16.39 -6.80 -0.85
N THR A 46 -15.31 -7.17 -1.53
CA THR A 46 -14.64 -6.29 -2.51
C THR A 46 -15.54 -5.98 -3.69
N ALA A 47 -16.25 -6.99 -4.22
CA ALA A 47 -17.24 -6.77 -5.29
C ALA A 47 -18.35 -5.83 -4.83
N ARG A 48 -18.77 -5.93 -3.57
CA ARG A 48 -19.77 -5.03 -2.97
C ARG A 48 -19.26 -3.59 -2.91
N LEU A 49 -18.01 -3.39 -2.53
CA LEU A 49 -17.37 -2.06 -2.55
C LEU A 49 -17.38 -1.47 -3.95
N PHE A 50 -16.95 -2.22 -4.96
CA PHE A 50 -16.97 -1.76 -6.34
C PHE A 50 -18.39 -1.41 -6.82
N SER A 51 -19.39 -2.22 -6.44
CA SER A 51 -20.78 -1.96 -6.83
C SER A 51 -21.34 -0.68 -6.24
N ARG A 52 -20.82 -0.22 -5.09
CA ARG A 52 -21.23 1.02 -4.44
C ARG A 52 -20.54 2.27 -4.97
N GLY A 53 -19.46 2.10 -5.74
CA GLY A 53 -18.79 3.17 -6.44
C GLY A 53 -17.65 3.84 -5.67
N ARG A 54 -16.93 4.73 -6.37
CA ARG A 54 -15.71 5.36 -5.88
C ARG A 54 -15.90 6.20 -4.61
N GLN A 55 -17.03 6.88 -4.49
CA GLN A 55 -17.31 7.72 -3.30
C GLN A 55 -17.37 6.87 -2.04
N GLN A 56 -18.03 5.72 -2.08
CA GLN A 56 -18.13 4.83 -0.94
C GLN A 56 -16.77 4.20 -0.60
N ILE A 57 -15.99 3.83 -1.60
CA ILE A 57 -14.63 3.32 -1.41
C ILE A 57 -13.75 4.38 -0.75
N ALA A 58 -13.81 5.63 -1.22
CA ALA A 58 -13.05 6.74 -0.66
C ALA A 58 -13.47 7.04 0.78
N LYS A 59 -14.75 6.99 1.09
CA LYS A 59 -15.29 7.15 2.44
C LYS A 59 -14.72 6.09 3.38
N LYS A 60 -14.72 4.82 2.96
CA LYS A 60 -14.14 3.72 3.74
C LYS A 60 -12.66 3.92 4.00
N LEU A 61 -11.90 4.33 3.00
CA LEU A 61 -10.49 4.66 3.17
C LEU A 61 -10.30 5.76 4.23
N GLY A 62 -11.10 6.81 4.17
CA GLY A 62 -11.06 7.89 5.15
C GLY A 62 -11.32 7.41 6.57
N GLU A 63 -12.32 6.55 6.78
CA GLU A 63 -12.65 5.95 8.07
C GLU A 63 -11.45 5.14 8.61
N GLU A 64 -10.87 4.25 7.80
CA GLU A 64 -9.74 3.43 8.20
C GLU A 64 -8.46 4.25 8.44
N ALA A 65 -8.27 5.33 7.68
CA ALA A 65 -7.15 6.24 7.89
C ALA A 65 -7.25 6.93 9.27
N VAL A 66 -8.44 7.39 9.65
CA VAL A 66 -8.68 7.99 10.97
C VAL A 66 -8.44 6.98 12.09
N GLU A 67 -8.93 5.75 11.96
CA GLU A 67 -8.68 4.68 12.93
C GLU A 67 -7.19 4.38 13.08
N THR A 68 -6.46 4.35 11.96
CA THR A 68 -5.00 4.18 11.96
C THR A 68 -4.30 5.30 12.73
N VAL A 69 -4.70 6.55 12.49
CA VAL A 69 -4.15 7.72 13.21
C VAL A 69 -4.40 7.59 14.71
N ILE A 70 -5.61 7.22 15.12
CA ILE A 70 -5.97 7.06 16.53
C ILE A 70 -5.08 6.02 17.21
N GLU A 71 -4.92 4.85 16.60
CA GLU A 71 -4.12 3.78 17.18
C GLU A 71 -2.62 4.10 17.16
N GLY A 72 -2.16 4.87 16.17
CA GLY A 72 -0.78 5.38 16.13
C GLY A 72 -0.49 6.34 17.28
N ILE A 73 -1.43 7.23 17.60
CA ILE A 73 -1.30 8.18 18.72
C ILE A 73 -1.37 7.44 20.06
N ARG A 74 -2.25 6.46 20.20
CA ARG A 74 -2.38 5.64 21.41
C ARG A 74 -1.15 4.76 21.67
N GLY A 75 -0.40 4.42 20.65
CA GLY A 75 0.73 3.52 20.77
C GLY A 75 0.35 2.04 20.94
N ASP A 76 -0.88 1.67 20.58
CA ASP A 76 -1.33 0.27 20.58
C ASP A 76 -0.83 -0.41 19.31
N LYS A 77 0.28 -1.12 19.43
CA LYS A 77 0.96 -1.73 18.27
C LYS A 77 0.10 -2.76 17.55
N PRO A 78 -0.54 -3.74 18.21
CA PRO A 78 -1.39 -4.71 17.52
C PRO A 78 -2.56 -4.06 16.77
N LYS A 79 -3.21 -3.07 17.37
CA LYS A 79 -4.31 -2.36 16.71
C LYS A 79 -3.80 -1.49 15.56
N LEU A 80 -2.65 -0.85 15.70
CA LEU A 80 -2.04 -0.09 14.61
C LEU A 80 -1.74 -0.98 13.41
N VAL A 81 -1.25 -2.19 13.63
CA VAL A 81 -1.02 -3.18 12.56
C VAL A 81 -2.32 -3.52 11.85
N ALA A 82 -3.38 -3.84 12.62
CA ALA A 82 -4.68 -4.22 12.07
C ALA A 82 -5.30 -3.08 11.25
N GLU A 83 -5.34 -1.87 11.79
CA GLU A 83 -5.91 -0.70 11.11
C GLU A 83 -5.07 -0.28 9.89
N SER A 84 -3.75 -0.43 9.95
CA SER A 84 -2.87 -0.18 8.81
C SER A 84 -3.15 -1.16 7.66
N ALA A 85 -3.38 -2.43 7.97
CA ALA A 85 -3.76 -3.43 6.97
C ALA A 85 -5.11 -3.08 6.31
N ASP A 86 -6.10 -2.69 7.11
CA ASP A 86 -7.40 -2.26 6.61
C ASP A 86 -7.28 -1.01 5.73
N MET A 87 -6.47 -0.04 6.15
CA MET A 87 -6.21 1.17 5.37
C MET A 87 -5.57 0.85 4.02
N LEU A 88 -4.56 0.01 4.00
CA LEU A 88 -3.90 -0.41 2.76
C LEU A 88 -4.86 -1.15 1.82
N TYR A 89 -5.71 -2.02 2.38
CA TYR A 89 -6.72 -2.73 1.59
C TYR A 89 -7.67 -1.74 0.89
N HIS A 90 -8.20 -0.76 1.61
CA HIS A 90 -9.10 0.24 1.03
C HIS A 90 -8.39 1.19 0.08
N LEU A 91 -7.12 1.52 0.34
CA LEU A 91 -6.31 2.32 -0.57
C LEU A 91 -6.10 1.61 -1.92
N LEU A 92 -5.73 0.32 -1.89
CA LEU A 92 -5.58 -0.50 -3.08
C LEU A 92 -6.91 -0.64 -3.84
N THR A 93 -8.02 -0.77 -3.12
CA THR A 93 -9.35 -0.83 -3.73
C THR A 93 -9.69 0.48 -4.45
N LEU A 94 -9.33 1.62 -3.86
CA LEU A 94 -9.52 2.93 -4.50
C LEU A 94 -8.66 3.07 -5.76
N TRP A 95 -7.40 2.61 -5.72
CA TRP A 95 -6.57 2.58 -6.93
C TRP A 95 -7.22 1.74 -8.02
N ALA A 96 -7.67 0.54 -7.69
CA ALA A 96 -8.31 -0.35 -8.66
C ALA A 96 -9.57 0.29 -9.25
N ALA A 97 -10.39 0.94 -8.43
CA ALA A 97 -11.60 1.64 -8.90
C ALA A 97 -11.30 2.77 -9.88
N ASN A 98 -10.10 3.33 -9.83
CA ASN A 98 -9.64 4.39 -10.73
C ASN A 98 -8.72 3.87 -11.83
N ASN A 99 -8.56 2.57 -11.97
CA ASN A 99 -7.66 1.92 -12.94
C ASN A 99 -6.19 2.36 -12.78
N VAL A 100 -5.79 2.64 -11.55
CA VAL A 100 -4.41 2.96 -11.18
C VAL A 100 -3.75 1.69 -10.66
N LYS A 101 -2.63 1.30 -11.29
CA LYS A 101 -1.87 0.12 -10.87
C LYS A 101 -0.82 0.47 -9.81
N PRO A 102 -0.47 -0.46 -8.92
CA PRO A 102 0.54 -0.22 -7.89
C PRO A 102 1.87 0.29 -8.42
N ILE A 103 2.30 -0.17 -9.60
CA ILE A 103 3.56 0.26 -10.20
C ILE A 103 3.63 1.78 -10.40
N ALA A 104 2.51 2.43 -10.68
CA ALA A 104 2.47 3.88 -10.83
C ALA A 104 2.85 4.60 -9.53
N ILE A 105 2.40 4.04 -8.39
CA ILE A 105 2.73 4.58 -7.07
C ILE A 105 4.21 4.30 -6.74
N TRP A 106 4.68 3.08 -7.03
CA TRP A 106 6.09 2.73 -6.82
C TRP A 106 7.02 3.64 -7.63
N ASN A 107 6.68 3.90 -8.89
CA ASN A 107 7.46 4.80 -9.75
C ASN A 107 7.48 6.23 -9.20
N GLU A 108 6.37 6.74 -8.70
CA GLU A 108 6.31 8.08 -8.08
C GLU A 108 7.14 8.14 -6.79
N LEU A 109 7.09 7.10 -5.96
CA LEU A 109 7.92 7.02 -4.76
C LEU A 109 9.40 6.95 -5.11
N ALA A 110 9.77 6.15 -6.12
CA ALA A 110 11.14 6.06 -6.60
C ALA A 110 11.64 7.40 -7.15
N ARG A 111 10.78 8.13 -7.86
CA ARG A 111 11.10 9.47 -8.36
C ARG A 111 11.43 10.44 -7.22
N ARG A 112 10.75 10.29 -6.08
CA ARG A 112 10.96 11.15 -4.90
C ARG A 112 12.20 10.76 -4.09
N GLU A 113 12.72 9.57 -4.27
CA GLU A 113 13.97 9.15 -3.64
C GLU A 113 15.11 10.07 -4.09
N GLY A 114 15.99 10.42 -3.17
CA GLY A 114 17.11 11.33 -3.45
C GLY A 114 16.76 12.81 -3.48
N LEU A 115 15.46 13.18 -3.45
CA LEU A 115 15.05 14.57 -3.31
C LEU A 115 14.84 14.89 -1.82
N GLY A 116 15.37 16.02 -1.35
CA GLY A 116 15.07 16.53 -0.02
C GLY A 116 13.58 16.78 0.12
N GLY A 117 12.96 16.39 1.28
CA GLY A 117 11.52 16.52 1.49
C GLY A 117 10.97 17.93 1.27
N LEU A 118 11.72 18.95 1.66
CA LEU A 118 11.34 20.35 1.46
C LEU A 118 11.44 20.77 -0.02
N ALA A 119 12.48 20.29 -0.74
CA ALA A 119 12.65 20.56 -2.16
C ALA A 119 11.53 19.91 -2.98
N GLU A 120 11.14 18.69 -2.64
CA GLU A 120 10.03 18.00 -3.29
C GLU A 120 8.69 18.71 -3.05
N LYS A 121 8.43 19.17 -1.83
CA LYS A 121 7.24 19.96 -1.51
C LYS A 121 7.18 21.26 -2.31
N ALA A 122 8.30 21.96 -2.43
CA ALA A 122 8.40 23.18 -3.22
C ALA A 122 8.12 22.93 -4.70
N ALA A 123 8.68 21.87 -5.27
CA ALA A 123 8.46 21.49 -6.67
C ALA A 123 6.98 21.17 -6.96
N ARG A 124 6.28 20.52 -6.03
CA ARG A 124 4.85 20.20 -6.19
C ARG A 124 3.95 21.45 -6.12
N LYS A 125 4.32 22.45 -5.35
CA LYS A 125 3.55 23.72 -5.24
C LYS A 125 3.63 24.57 -6.50
N LEU A 126 4.66 24.38 -7.34
CA LEU A 126 4.83 25.12 -8.59
C LEU A 126 4.06 24.52 -9.78
N LYS A 127 3.46 23.37 -9.60
CA LYS A 127 2.56 22.74 -10.56
C LYS A 127 1.12 23.03 -10.23
#